data_81cd65ef8f07cb2f53812b1fdb92ca44
#
_entry.id   81cd65ef8f07cb2f53812b1fdb92ca44
#
_cell.length_a   1.000
_cell.length_b   1.000
_cell.length_c   1.000
_cell.angle_alpha   90.00
_cell.angle_beta   90.00
_cell.angle_gamma   90.00
#
_symmetry.space_group_name_H-M   'P 1'
#
loop_
_entity.id
_entity.type
_entity.pdbx_description
1 polymer ?
#
loop_
_entity_poly.entity_id
_entity_poly.type
_entity_poly.pdbx_seq_one_letter_code
_entity_poly.pdbx_strand_id
1 'polypeptide(L)'
;MKKSYLFFTLLIFLSSCISQKKISKTNRVNSVIGNARTYIGTPYKWGGNDKRGIDCSGLLVRSFESVGMKLPRTTSLQIDLGKKVSLKKSKEGDLVFFAFGKSKRKVTHVGLVSNRKNNSDIKFIHASSSKGVIETQLIRDYYLNRIRKIKRVF
;
A
#
# COMPACT_ATOMS: atom_id res chain seq x y z
N MET A 1 -39.44 34.58 -8.12
CA MET A 1 -39.32 33.11 -8.22
C MET A 1 -38.08 32.60 -8.98
N LYS A 2 -37.15 33.42 -9.48
CA LYS A 2 -35.95 32.97 -10.23
C LYS A 2 -34.67 32.69 -9.38
N LYS A 3 -34.63 33.04 -8.10
CA LYS A 3 -33.46 32.86 -7.25
C LYS A 3 -33.31 31.48 -6.59
N SER A 4 -34.37 30.68 -6.52
CA SER A 4 -34.38 29.37 -5.87
C SER A 4 -33.71 28.26 -6.71
N TYR A 5 -33.76 28.33 -8.02
CA TYR A 5 -33.17 27.31 -8.91
C TYR A 5 -31.62 27.38 -8.98
N LEU A 6 -31.07 28.58 -8.79
CA LEU A 6 -29.60 28.75 -8.84
C LEU A 6 -28.89 28.10 -7.63
N PHE A 7 -29.54 28.08 -6.48
CA PHE A 7 -29.00 27.47 -5.26
C PHE A 7 -29.05 25.93 -5.30
N PHE A 8 -30.07 25.37 -5.95
CA PHE A 8 -30.25 23.92 -6.09
C PHE A 8 -29.24 23.33 -7.09
N THR A 9 -28.94 24.03 -8.18
CA THR A 9 -27.93 23.60 -9.16
C THR A 9 -26.51 23.60 -8.60
N LEU A 10 -26.18 24.55 -7.71
CA LEU A 10 -24.85 24.63 -7.09
C LEU A 10 -24.58 23.45 -6.13
N LEU A 11 -25.58 22.99 -5.40
CA LEU A 11 -25.45 21.81 -4.52
C LEU A 11 -25.16 20.51 -5.29
N ILE A 12 -25.75 20.35 -6.48
CA ILE A 12 -25.55 19.15 -7.32
C ILE A 12 -24.11 19.07 -7.84
N PHE A 13 -23.50 20.21 -8.21
CA PHE A 13 -22.11 20.25 -8.67
C PHE A 13 -21.08 19.89 -7.59
N LEU A 14 -21.32 20.25 -6.33
CA LEU A 14 -20.41 19.93 -5.23
C LEU A 14 -20.42 18.44 -4.89
N SER A 15 -21.58 17.78 -4.96
CA SER A 15 -21.70 16.32 -4.72
C SER A 15 -20.98 15.50 -5.79
N SER A 16 -21.04 15.92 -7.06
CA SER A 16 -20.38 15.24 -8.16
C SER A 16 -18.85 15.24 -8.03
N CYS A 17 -18.25 16.34 -7.60
CA CYS A 17 -16.80 16.48 -7.49
C CYS A 17 -16.20 15.56 -6.40
N ILE A 18 -16.89 15.39 -5.26
CA ILE A 18 -16.46 14.51 -4.16
C ILE A 18 -16.51 13.04 -4.58
N SER A 19 -17.56 12.63 -5.30
CA SER A 19 -17.72 11.27 -5.82
C SER A 19 -16.62 10.89 -6.80
N GLN A 20 -16.31 11.74 -7.77
CA GLN A 20 -15.25 11.50 -8.75
C GLN A 20 -13.85 11.39 -8.09
N LYS A 21 -13.55 12.21 -7.11
CA LYS A 21 -12.27 12.17 -6.38
C LYS A 21 -12.10 10.85 -5.60
N LYS A 22 -13.17 10.30 -5.03
CA LYS A 22 -13.17 9.01 -4.32
C LYS A 22 -12.97 7.85 -5.29
N ILE A 23 -13.65 7.82 -6.42
CA ILE A 23 -13.50 6.80 -7.47
C ILE A 23 -12.07 6.81 -8.01
N SER A 24 -11.52 7.98 -8.32
CA SER A 24 -10.13 8.11 -8.80
C SER A 24 -9.11 7.56 -7.79
N LYS A 25 -9.28 7.82 -6.50
CA LYS A 25 -8.41 7.28 -5.44
C LYS A 25 -8.48 5.76 -5.38
N THR A 26 -9.66 5.18 -5.39
CA THR A 26 -9.86 3.71 -5.38
C THR A 26 -9.23 3.06 -6.60
N ASN A 27 -9.39 3.65 -7.78
CA ASN A 27 -8.78 3.14 -9.01
C ASN A 27 -7.26 3.15 -8.94
N ARG A 28 -6.65 4.20 -8.37
CA ARG A 28 -5.20 4.27 -8.17
C ARG A 28 -4.70 3.18 -7.21
N VAL A 29 -5.39 2.94 -6.09
CA VAL A 29 -5.06 1.87 -5.15
C VAL A 29 -5.12 0.51 -5.85
N ASN A 30 -6.21 0.24 -6.60
CA ASN A 30 -6.37 -1.00 -7.34
C ASN A 30 -5.27 -1.19 -8.41
N SER A 31 -4.87 -0.12 -9.10
CA SER A 31 -3.77 -0.16 -10.08
C SER A 31 -2.44 -0.51 -9.42
N VAL A 32 -2.13 0.10 -8.25
CA VAL A 32 -0.90 -0.22 -7.50
C VAL A 32 -0.90 -1.68 -7.05
N ILE A 33 -2.00 -2.19 -6.52
CA ILE A 33 -2.10 -3.58 -6.08
C ILE A 33 -2.03 -4.53 -7.29
N GLY A 34 -2.73 -4.20 -8.37
CA GLY A 34 -2.66 -4.96 -9.63
C GLY A 34 -1.25 -5.05 -10.17
N ASN A 35 -0.52 -3.92 -10.19
CA ASN A 35 0.88 -3.92 -10.59
C ASN A 35 1.76 -4.74 -9.65
N ALA A 36 1.60 -4.62 -8.33
CA ALA A 36 2.34 -5.46 -7.37
C ALA A 36 2.12 -6.96 -7.62
N ARG A 37 0.89 -7.37 -7.95
CA ARG A 37 0.56 -8.77 -8.28
C ARG A 37 1.26 -9.29 -9.53
N THR A 38 1.59 -8.44 -10.50
CA THR A 38 2.35 -8.86 -11.70
C THR A 38 3.77 -9.30 -11.40
N TYR A 39 4.28 -9.01 -10.19
CA TYR A 39 5.59 -9.44 -9.71
C TYR A 39 5.54 -10.74 -8.88
N ILE A 40 4.37 -11.30 -8.56
CA ILE A 40 4.28 -12.56 -7.80
C ILE A 40 5.11 -13.63 -8.52
N GLY A 41 5.95 -14.36 -7.73
CA GLY A 41 6.90 -15.34 -8.25
C GLY A 41 8.28 -14.75 -8.63
N THR A 42 8.44 -13.43 -8.72
CA THR A 42 9.76 -12.82 -8.96
C THR A 42 10.72 -13.16 -7.82
N PRO A 43 11.96 -13.63 -8.10
CA PRO A 43 12.94 -13.95 -7.07
C PRO A 43 13.32 -12.72 -6.24
N TYR A 44 13.67 -12.95 -4.97
CA TYR A 44 14.24 -11.88 -4.15
C TYR A 44 15.69 -11.59 -4.58
N LYS A 45 15.98 -10.30 -4.75
CA LYS A 45 17.33 -9.81 -4.97
C LYS A 45 17.53 -8.49 -4.22
N TRP A 46 18.49 -8.45 -3.30
CA TRP A 46 18.83 -7.21 -2.58
C TRP A 46 19.22 -6.11 -3.58
N GLY A 47 18.62 -4.91 -3.44
CA GLY A 47 18.81 -3.81 -4.38
C GLY A 47 18.12 -3.99 -5.74
N GLY A 48 17.49 -5.13 -5.99
CA GLY A 48 16.76 -5.41 -7.23
C GLY A 48 15.47 -4.60 -7.37
N ASN A 49 15.06 -4.36 -8.62
CA ASN A 49 13.90 -3.52 -8.93
C ASN A 49 13.17 -3.93 -10.21
N ASP A 50 13.40 -5.14 -10.72
CA ASP A 50 12.75 -5.67 -11.93
C ASP A 50 12.35 -7.15 -11.76
N LYS A 51 11.79 -7.77 -12.82
CA LYS A 51 11.35 -9.17 -12.80
C LYS A 51 12.47 -10.21 -12.77
N ARG A 52 13.73 -9.84 -12.98
CA ARG A 52 14.90 -10.71 -12.78
C ARG A 52 15.30 -10.84 -11.33
N GLY A 53 14.80 -9.92 -10.49
CA GLY A 53 14.97 -9.93 -9.05
C GLY A 53 14.59 -8.60 -8.43
N ILE A 54 13.87 -8.66 -7.32
CA ILE A 54 13.32 -7.47 -6.66
C ILE A 54 13.41 -7.58 -5.14
N ASP A 55 13.71 -6.46 -4.45
CA ASP A 55 13.60 -6.38 -2.99
C ASP A 55 12.25 -5.78 -2.55
N CYS A 56 12.01 -5.76 -1.24
CA CYS A 56 10.74 -5.31 -0.67
C CYS A 56 10.41 -3.85 -1.01
N SER A 57 11.37 -2.94 -0.91
CA SER A 57 11.17 -1.52 -1.24
C SER A 57 11.13 -1.26 -2.73
N GLY A 58 11.90 -2.01 -3.53
CA GLY A 58 11.87 -1.96 -4.99
C GLY A 58 10.51 -2.37 -5.57
N LEU A 59 9.87 -3.41 -4.99
CA LEU A 59 8.53 -3.82 -5.34
C LEU A 59 7.52 -2.66 -5.18
N LEU A 60 7.61 -1.93 -4.06
CA LEU A 60 6.73 -0.78 -3.84
C LEU A 60 7.02 0.38 -4.78
N VAL A 61 8.30 0.69 -5.05
CA VAL A 61 8.68 1.69 -6.04
C VAL A 61 8.00 1.39 -7.38
N ARG A 62 8.16 0.18 -7.89
CA ARG A 62 7.55 -0.22 -9.18
C ARG A 62 6.03 -0.21 -9.16
N SER A 63 5.44 -0.67 -8.04
CA SER A 63 3.99 -0.69 -7.92
C SER A 63 3.36 0.70 -7.94
N PHE A 64 3.97 1.67 -7.26
CA PHE A 64 3.46 3.03 -7.19
C PHE A 64 3.79 3.87 -8.42
N GLU A 65 4.85 3.55 -9.16
CA GLU A 65 5.15 4.15 -10.48
C GLU A 65 4.00 3.94 -11.48
N SER A 66 3.24 2.84 -11.38
CA SER A 66 2.08 2.57 -12.25
C SER A 66 0.98 3.63 -12.18
N VAL A 67 0.98 4.47 -11.13
CA VAL A 67 0.03 5.58 -10.95
C VAL A 67 0.74 6.94 -10.88
N GLY A 68 1.99 7.02 -11.36
CA GLY A 68 2.78 8.25 -11.40
C GLY A 68 3.30 8.71 -10.02
N MET A 69 3.25 7.86 -8.99
CA MET A 69 3.73 8.19 -7.65
C MET A 69 5.15 7.62 -7.45
N LYS A 70 6.13 8.50 -7.24
CA LYS A 70 7.52 8.14 -6.96
C LYS A 70 7.70 7.91 -5.46
N LEU A 71 8.10 6.69 -5.08
CA LEU A 71 8.51 6.37 -3.71
C LEU A 71 10.03 6.40 -3.57
N PRO A 72 10.58 6.75 -2.39
CA PRO A 72 12.01 6.58 -2.11
C PRO A 72 12.43 5.12 -2.26
N ARG A 73 13.70 4.90 -2.66
CA ARG A 73 14.20 3.55 -2.97
C ARG A 73 14.31 2.63 -1.73
N THR A 74 14.49 3.16 -0.54
CA THR A 74 14.77 2.36 0.65
C THR A 74 13.61 2.32 1.63
N THR A 75 13.48 1.20 2.34
CA THR A 75 12.47 1.01 3.40
C THR A 75 12.58 2.07 4.51
N SER A 76 13.80 2.50 4.85
CA SER A 76 14.06 3.52 5.85
C SER A 76 13.53 4.91 5.48
N LEU A 77 13.47 5.25 4.21
CA LEU A 77 12.87 6.49 3.73
C LEU A 77 11.38 6.34 3.48
N GLN A 78 10.93 5.16 3.03
CA GLN A 78 9.51 4.90 2.79
C GLN A 78 8.66 4.97 4.07
N ILE A 79 9.25 4.64 5.24
CA ILE A 79 8.52 4.65 6.52
C ILE A 79 8.09 6.06 6.97
N ASP A 80 8.71 7.10 6.42
CA ASP A 80 8.39 8.49 6.75
C ASP A 80 7.27 9.06 5.89
N LEU A 81 6.86 8.34 4.84
CA LEU A 81 5.78 8.77 3.96
C LEU A 81 4.41 8.68 4.63
N GLY A 82 3.52 9.58 4.21
CA GLY A 82 2.09 9.52 4.52
C GLY A 82 1.75 9.54 6.01
N LYS A 83 0.54 9.14 6.35
CA LYS A 83 0.00 9.18 7.72
C LYS A 83 0.08 7.81 8.40
N LYS A 84 0.43 7.77 9.70
CA LYS A 84 0.37 6.54 10.50
C LYS A 84 -1.08 6.11 10.69
N VAL A 85 -1.35 4.82 10.54
CA VAL A 85 -2.65 4.19 10.82
C VAL A 85 -2.48 2.96 11.72
N SER A 86 -3.51 2.64 12.50
CA SER A 86 -3.53 1.39 13.29
C SER A 86 -3.91 0.20 12.38
N LEU A 87 -3.57 -1.02 12.82
CA LEU A 87 -3.94 -2.24 12.09
C LEU A 87 -5.47 -2.34 11.91
N LYS A 88 -6.26 -2.00 12.93
CA LYS A 88 -7.74 -1.99 12.86
C LYS A 88 -8.28 -1.02 11.79
N LYS A 89 -7.57 0.06 11.51
CA LYS A 89 -7.95 1.09 10.50
C LYS A 89 -7.18 0.96 9.20
N SER A 90 -6.35 -0.08 9.04
CA SER A 90 -5.62 -0.31 7.79
C SER A 90 -6.59 -0.56 6.63
N LYS A 91 -6.18 -0.24 5.41
CA LYS A 91 -6.96 -0.41 4.18
C LYS A 91 -6.03 -0.94 3.09
N GLU A 92 -6.60 -1.43 2.03
CA GLU A 92 -5.88 -1.74 0.79
C GLU A 92 -5.08 -0.52 0.31
N GLY A 93 -3.85 -0.76 -0.14
CA GLY A 93 -2.91 0.28 -0.53
C GLY A 93 -2.06 0.85 0.62
N ASP A 94 -2.30 0.49 1.89
CA ASP A 94 -1.45 0.89 3.01
C ASP A 94 -0.12 0.11 2.98
N LEU A 95 0.96 0.77 3.38
CA LEU A 95 2.29 0.16 3.54
C LEU A 95 2.45 -0.38 4.95
N VAL A 96 2.88 -1.62 5.09
CA VAL A 96 3.13 -2.27 6.38
C VAL A 96 4.63 -2.48 6.55
N PHE A 97 5.19 -1.96 7.63
CA PHE A 97 6.61 -1.99 7.96
C PHE A 97 6.91 -2.95 9.09
N PHE A 98 7.94 -3.78 8.92
CA PHE A 98 8.30 -4.84 9.85
C PHE A 98 9.75 -4.71 10.33
N ALA A 99 10.01 -5.20 11.54
CA ALA A 99 11.35 -5.42 12.05
C ALA A 99 11.61 -6.94 12.10
N PHE A 100 12.38 -7.44 11.13
CA PHE A 100 12.93 -8.79 11.13
C PHE A 100 14.39 -8.73 11.58
N GLY A 101 14.83 -9.66 12.42
CA GLY A 101 16.18 -9.72 12.95
C GLY A 101 16.29 -9.41 14.46
N LYS A 102 17.50 -9.24 14.96
CA LYS A 102 17.80 -9.08 16.40
C LYS A 102 17.19 -7.80 16.99
N SER A 103 17.22 -6.70 16.26
CA SER A 103 16.65 -5.43 16.73
C SER A 103 15.15 -5.31 16.42
N LYS A 104 14.34 -5.31 17.47
CA LYS A 104 12.89 -5.05 17.35
C LYS A 104 12.55 -3.61 16.95
N ARG A 105 13.49 -2.68 17.00
CA ARG A 105 13.29 -1.25 16.67
C ARG A 105 13.64 -0.93 15.22
N LYS A 106 14.61 -1.61 14.63
CA LYS A 106 15.09 -1.33 13.27
C LYS A 106 14.15 -1.96 12.25
N VAL A 107 13.45 -1.13 11.49
CA VAL A 107 12.62 -1.60 10.37
C VAL A 107 13.53 -2.06 9.24
N THR A 108 13.30 -3.29 8.79
CA THR A 108 14.10 -3.97 7.77
C THR A 108 13.29 -4.46 6.58
N HIS A 109 11.96 -4.36 6.65
CA HIS A 109 11.10 -4.90 5.61
C HIS A 109 9.81 -4.10 5.46
N VAL A 110 9.22 -4.14 4.26
CA VAL A 110 7.97 -3.49 3.93
C VAL A 110 7.14 -4.34 2.98
N GLY A 111 5.82 -4.20 3.07
CA GLY A 111 4.86 -4.80 2.14
C GLY A 111 3.65 -3.91 1.93
N LEU A 112 2.81 -4.27 0.98
CA LEU A 112 1.61 -3.57 0.54
C LEU A 112 0.37 -4.35 0.98
N VAL A 113 -0.54 -3.74 1.74
CA VAL A 113 -1.86 -4.35 2.02
C VAL A 113 -2.62 -4.49 0.70
N SER A 114 -2.91 -5.71 0.31
CA SER A 114 -3.48 -6.06 -0.99
C SER A 114 -4.95 -6.48 -0.94
N ASN A 115 -5.40 -6.93 0.23
CA ASN A 115 -6.79 -7.28 0.46
C ASN A 115 -7.12 -7.11 1.95
N ARG A 116 -8.34 -6.62 2.23
CA ARG A 116 -8.86 -6.53 3.59
C ARG A 116 -10.36 -6.76 3.60
N LYS A 117 -10.79 -7.94 3.98
CA LYS A 117 -12.21 -8.25 4.18
C LYS A 117 -12.70 -7.81 5.55
N ASN A 118 -11.92 -8.13 6.60
CA ASN A 118 -12.21 -7.79 7.99
C ASN A 118 -10.91 -7.74 8.81
N ASN A 119 -10.99 -7.71 10.16
CA ASN A 119 -9.81 -7.67 11.02
C ASN A 119 -9.03 -8.97 11.07
N SER A 120 -9.65 -10.10 10.73
CA SER A 120 -9.05 -11.44 10.75
C SER A 120 -8.66 -11.95 9.35
N ASP A 121 -8.98 -11.21 8.28
CA ASP A 121 -8.60 -11.55 6.91
C ASP A 121 -7.99 -10.33 6.22
N ILE A 122 -6.68 -10.17 6.42
CA ILE A 122 -5.89 -9.11 5.80
C ILE A 122 -4.72 -9.78 5.08
N LYS A 123 -4.61 -9.56 3.76
CA LYS A 123 -3.48 -10.01 2.95
C LYS A 123 -2.56 -8.86 2.59
N PHE A 124 -1.30 -9.18 2.37
CA PHE A 124 -0.31 -8.23 1.87
C PHE A 124 0.64 -8.89 0.89
N ILE A 125 1.17 -8.09 -0.05
CA ILE A 125 2.18 -8.51 -1.03
C ILE A 125 3.53 -7.98 -0.56
N HIS A 126 4.55 -8.83 -0.60
CA HIS A 126 5.92 -8.46 -0.26
C HIS A 126 6.95 -9.36 -0.96
N ALA A 127 8.19 -8.88 -1.07
CA ALA A 127 9.29 -9.68 -1.56
C ALA A 127 9.96 -10.43 -0.39
N SER A 128 9.61 -11.70 -0.20
CA SER A 128 10.21 -12.59 0.80
C SER A 128 11.62 -13.00 0.36
N SER A 129 12.59 -12.93 1.27
CA SER A 129 13.99 -13.34 0.97
C SER A 129 14.14 -14.82 0.59
N SER A 130 13.22 -15.68 1.03
CA SER A 130 13.26 -17.11 0.76
C SER A 130 12.29 -17.60 -0.32
N LYS A 131 11.20 -16.82 -0.60
CA LYS A 131 10.11 -17.25 -1.49
C LYS A 131 9.89 -16.32 -2.67
N GLY A 132 10.69 -15.23 -2.78
CA GLY A 132 10.41 -14.19 -3.76
C GLY A 132 9.16 -13.39 -3.43
N VAL A 133 8.55 -12.76 -4.43
CA VAL A 133 7.33 -11.98 -4.25
C VAL A 133 6.14 -12.90 -4.03
N ILE A 134 5.45 -12.72 -2.92
CA ILE A 134 4.26 -13.49 -2.52
C ILE A 134 3.16 -12.59 -1.96
N GLU A 135 1.92 -13.04 -2.07
CA GLU A 135 0.77 -12.53 -1.33
C GLU A 135 0.46 -13.49 -0.18
N THR A 136 0.37 -13.01 1.05
CA THR A 136 0.16 -13.86 2.23
C THR A 136 -0.66 -13.17 3.32
N GLN A 137 -1.13 -13.94 4.30
CA GLN A 137 -1.91 -13.44 5.43
C GLN A 137 -1.04 -12.61 6.38
N LEU A 138 -1.46 -11.35 6.62
CA LEU A 138 -0.78 -10.42 7.52
C LEU A 138 -0.97 -10.79 8.99
N ILE A 139 -2.12 -11.36 9.32
CA ILE A 139 -2.54 -11.65 10.70
C ILE A 139 -1.90 -12.92 11.30
N ARG A 140 -1.00 -13.59 10.59
CA ARG A 140 -0.20 -14.69 11.18
C ARG A 140 0.73 -14.10 12.25
N ASP A 141 0.89 -14.78 13.38
CA ASP A 141 1.76 -14.36 14.50
C ASP A 141 3.16 -13.98 14.06
N TYR A 142 3.71 -14.72 13.09
CA TYR A 142 5.00 -14.43 12.49
C TYR A 142 5.13 -12.99 11.99
N TYR A 143 4.09 -12.44 11.37
CA TYR A 143 4.07 -11.07 10.86
C TYR A 143 3.56 -10.08 11.91
N LEU A 144 2.45 -10.41 12.60
CA LEU A 144 1.81 -9.52 13.58
C LEU A 144 2.79 -9.00 14.63
N ASN A 145 3.57 -9.91 15.22
CA ASN A 145 4.54 -9.59 16.27
C ASN A 145 5.70 -8.70 15.77
N ARG A 146 5.87 -8.58 14.45
CA ARG A 146 6.93 -7.82 13.79
C ARG A 146 6.49 -6.51 13.17
N ILE A 147 5.19 -6.24 13.12
CA ILE A 147 4.68 -4.93 12.64
C ILE A 147 5.20 -3.81 13.55
N ARG A 148 5.72 -2.75 12.93
CA ARG A 148 6.20 -1.55 13.61
C ARG A 148 5.41 -0.31 13.26
N LYS A 149 5.07 -0.15 12.00
CA LYS A 149 4.23 0.95 11.52
C LYS A 149 3.37 0.49 10.35
N ILE A 150 2.21 1.10 10.19
CA ILE A 150 1.42 1.04 8.97
C ILE A 150 1.23 2.48 8.52
N LYS A 151 1.42 2.74 7.23
CA LYS A 151 1.41 4.08 6.65
C LYS A 151 0.46 4.14 5.46
N ARG A 152 -0.35 5.19 5.41
CA ARG A 152 -1.24 5.50 4.29
C ARG A 152 -0.66 6.64 3.49
N VAL A 153 -0.40 6.39 2.21
CA VAL A 153 0.22 7.34 1.27
C VAL A 153 -0.76 7.94 0.26
N PHE A 154 -1.98 7.41 0.19
CA PHE A 154 -3.08 7.95 -0.62
C PHE A 154 -4.06 8.80 0.18
#